data_30fe3baaac10ce1d1d6daf896a54d11b
#
_entry.id   30fe3baaac10ce1d1d6daf896a54d11b
#
_cell.length_a   1.000
_cell.length_b   1.000
_cell.length_c   1.000
_cell.angle_alpha   90.00
_cell.angle_beta   90.00
_cell.angle_gamma   90.00
#
_symmetry.space_group_name_H-M   'P 1'
#
loop_
_entity.id
_entity.type
_entity.pdbx_description
1 polymer ?
#
loop_
_entity_poly.entity_id
_entity_poly.type
_entity_poly.pdbx_seq_one_letter_code
_entity_poly.pdbx_strand_id
1 'polypeptide(L)'
;YYCDWSSDVCSSDLHAFHAPLEFNAVYDALIFERADMDAPLPTANEAMALLHDRFAGEYLARFSENRVTHKARQVLCRLLPQGEPKREVVAQTLHLSQRTLQRRLQEEGTSFQTLLDDTRRELAEQYLAQPGMSLLEIAYLLGFADPSNFFRAFRRWFDATPGEYRARLLEVSTVSDARTPGCTEQRL
;
A
#
# COMPACT_ATOMS: atom_id res chain seq x y z
N TYR A 1 12.32 -38.92 18.42
CA TYR A 1 11.90 -39.14 17.04
C TYR A 1 12.82 -38.31 16.16
N TYR A 2 13.70 -38.97 15.42
CA TYR A 2 14.56 -38.34 14.43
C TYR A 2 13.71 -38.20 13.16
N CYS A 3 13.31 -36.98 12.80
CA CYS A 3 12.77 -36.68 11.48
C CYS A 3 13.95 -36.47 10.53
N ASP A 4 14.12 -37.38 9.59
CA ASP A 4 15.03 -37.23 8.47
C ASP A 4 14.39 -36.22 7.47
N TRP A 5 15.02 -35.07 7.31
CA TRP A 5 14.51 -33.93 6.50
C TRP A 5 14.65 -34.17 5.00
N SER A 6 14.98 -35.35 4.56
CA SER A 6 15.42 -35.49 3.16
C SER A 6 14.39 -36.06 2.18
N SER A 7 13.24 -36.58 2.56
CA SER A 7 12.25 -37.05 1.56
C SER A 7 10.89 -37.55 2.02
N ASP A 8 10.58 -37.66 3.30
CA ASP A 8 9.31 -38.27 3.66
C ASP A 8 8.38 -37.34 4.44
N VAL A 9 7.15 -37.24 3.93
CA VAL A 9 6.01 -36.66 4.63
C VAL A 9 5.97 -37.21 6.03
N CYS A 10 6.29 -36.38 7.02
CA CYS A 10 6.22 -36.82 8.41
C CYS A 10 4.74 -37.10 8.74
N SER A 11 4.46 -38.27 9.31
CA SER A 11 3.09 -38.63 9.70
C SER A 11 2.45 -37.60 10.64
N SER A 12 3.27 -36.83 11.37
CA SER A 12 2.84 -35.69 12.19
C SER A 12 2.26 -34.55 11.37
N ASP A 13 2.78 -34.27 10.16
CA ASP A 13 2.33 -33.16 9.32
C ASP A 13 0.98 -33.46 8.68
N LEU A 14 0.82 -34.67 8.17
CA LEU A 14 -0.48 -35.19 7.70
C LEU A 14 -1.53 -35.21 8.81
N HIS A 15 -1.11 -35.51 10.04
CA HIS A 15 -2.02 -35.54 11.18
C HIS A 15 -2.38 -34.15 11.66
N ALA A 16 -1.47 -33.14 11.52
CA ALA A 16 -1.71 -31.79 11.91
C ALA A 16 -2.59 -31.05 10.92
N PHE A 17 -2.32 -31.22 9.61
CA PHE A 17 -3.04 -30.45 8.57
C PHE A 17 -4.27 -31.15 8.03
N HIS A 18 -4.40 -32.48 8.17
CA HIS A 18 -5.49 -33.31 7.63
C HIS A 18 -5.74 -33.05 6.12
N ALA A 19 -4.69 -32.68 5.39
CA ALA A 19 -4.73 -32.27 4.00
C ALA A 19 -3.54 -32.90 3.24
N PRO A 20 -3.66 -33.09 1.92
CA PRO A 20 -2.53 -33.54 1.11
C PRO A 20 -1.43 -32.50 1.11
N LEU A 21 -0.18 -32.95 1.27
CA LEU A 21 1.01 -32.11 1.24
C LEU A 21 1.75 -32.34 -0.08
N GLU A 22 2.12 -31.25 -0.74
CA GLU A 22 2.93 -31.26 -1.96
C GLU A 22 4.30 -30.65 -1.66
N PHE A 23 5.36 -31.47 -1.73
CA PHE A 23 6.74 -31.02 -1.53
C PHE A 23 7.38 -30.62 -2.86
N ASN A 24 8.37 -29.73 -2.80
CA ASN A 24 9.06 -29.18 -3.97
C ASN A 24 8.15 -28.39 -4.93
N ALA A 25 7.06 -27.83 -4.45
CA ALA A 25 6.25 -26.88 -5.20
C ALA A 25 7.06 -25.61 -5.52
N VAL A 26 6.65 -24.86 -6.54
CA VAL A 26 7.34 -23.65 -7.01
C VAL A 26 7.26 -22.52 -5.98
N TYR A 27 6.29 -22.57 -5.08
CA TYR A 27 6.04 -21.58 -4.02
C TYR A 27 5.40 -22.24 -2.81
N ASP A 28 5.63 -21.66 -1.64
CA ASP A 28 5.00 -22.09 -0.40
C ASP A 28 3.57 -21.54 -0.33
N ALA A 29 2.56 -22.41 -0.20
CA ALA A 29 1.16 -22.01 -0.17
C ALA A 29 0.33 -22.90 0.75
N LEU A 30 -0.69 -22.30 1.36
CA LEU A 30 -1.80 -22.98 2.02
C LEU A 30 -3.06 -22.76 1.17
N ILE A 31 -3.70 -23.86 0.74
CA ILE A 31 -4.89 -23.79 -0.11
C ILE A 31 -6.09 -24.17 0.75
N PHE A 32 -7.09 -23.28 0.81
CA PHE A 32 -8.34 -23.49 1.52
C PHE A 32 -9.49 -23.54 0.53
N GLU A 33 -10.51 -24.34 0.82
CA GLU A 33 -11.75 -24.27 0.05
C GLU A 33 -12.46 -22.93 0.31
N ARG A 34 -13.02 -22.37 -0.74
CA ARG A 34 -13.72 -21.08 -0.64
C ARG A 34 -14.92 -21.15 0.32
N ALA A 35 -15.61 -22.26 0.35
CA ALA A 35 -16.73 -22.48 1.25
C ALA A 35 -16.33 -22.39 2.73
N ASP A 36 -15.13 -22.90 3.08
CA ASP A 36 -14.60 -22.84 4.45
C ASP A 36 -14.19 -21.41 4.82
N MET A 37 -13.67 -20.66 3.85
CA MET A 37 -13.28 -19.25 4.05
C MET A 37 -14.49 -18.34 4.20
N ASP A 38 -15.60 -18.63 3.52
CA ASP A 38 -16.84 -17.84 3.56
C ASP A 38 -17.75 -18.25 4.75
N ALA A 39 -17.43 -19.34 5.43
CA ALA A 39 -18.21 -19.81 6.59
C ALA A 39 -18.04 -18.88 7.79
N PRO A 40 -19.15 -18.41 8.41
CA PRO A 40 -19.05 -17.55 9.58
C PRO A 40 -18.47 -18.33 10.76
N LEU A 41 -17.42 -17.78 11.38
CA LEU A 41 -16.85 -18.37 12.61
C LEU A 41 -17.85 -18.24 13.77
N PRO A 42 -18.12 -19.32 14.54
CA PRO A 42 -19.05 -19.26 15.67
C PRO A 42 -18.67 -18.23 16.75
N THR A 43 -17.38 -17.89 16.82
CA THR A 43 -16.82 -16.93 17.78
C THR A 43 -16.48 -15.57 17.13
N ALA A 44 -16.96 -15.33 15.90
CA ALA A 44 -16.68 -14.09 15.20
C ALA A 44 -17.24 -12.89 15.98
N ASN A 45 -16.37 -11.93 16.25
CA ASN A 45 -16.73 -10.66 16.85
C ASN A 45 -16.09 -9.53 16.02
N GLU A 46 -16.89 -8.91 15.19
CA GLU A 46 -16.46 -7.86 14.28
C GLU A 46 -15.84 -6.67 15.04
N ALA A 47 -16.42 -6.28 16.16
CA ALA A 47 -15.89 -5.18 16.98
C ALA A 47 -14.50 -5.52 17.55
N MET A 48 -14.27 -6.79 17.94
CA MET A 48 -12.98 -7.24 18.41
C MET A 48 -11.96 -7.32 17.29
N ALA A 49 -12.35 -7.79 16.09
CA ALA A 49 -11.48 -7.82 14.91
C ALA A 49 -11.02 -6.41 14.54
N LEU A 50 -11.94 -5.45 14.43
CA LEU A 50 -11.62 -4.04 14.17
C LEU A 50 -10.70 -3.43 15.23
N LEU A 51 -10.91 -3.78 16.51
CA LEU A 51 -10.03 -3.33 17.60
C LEU A 51 -8.61 -3.91 17.45
N HIS A 52 -8.50 -5.20 17.14
CA HIS A 52 -7.20 -5.85 16.91
C HIS A 52 -6.49 -5.26 15.70
N ASP A 53 -7.19 -5.05 14.60
CA ASP A 53 -6.61 -4.43 13.39
C ASP A 53 -6.10 -3.01 13.67
N ARG A 54 -6.87 -2.23 14.46
CA ARG A 54 -6.43 -0.90 14.89
C ARG A 54 -5.16 -0.97 15.75
N PHE A 55 -5.11 -1.85 16.77
CA PHE A 55 -3.92 -2.01 17.61
C PHE A 55 -2.71 -2.53 16.82
N ALA A 56 -2.93 -3.49 15.92
CA ALA A 56 -1.87 -3.99 15.03
C ALA A 56 -1.36 -2.88 14.12
N GLY A 57 -2.25 -2.07 13.55
CA GLY A 57 -1.90 -0.91 12.73
C GLY A 57 -1.09 0.14 13.50
N GLU A 58 -1.53 0.49 14.72
CA GLU A 58 -0.78 1.42 15.59
C GLU A 58 0.60 0.87 15.99
N TYR A 59 0.69 -0.43 16.28
CA TYR A 59 1.95 -1.10 16.59
C TYR A 59 2.90 -1.09 15.41
N LEU A 60 2.44 -1.47 14.23
CA LEU A 60 3.23 -1.45 12.99
C LEU A 60 3.66 -0.03 12.61
N ALA A 61 2.78 0.97 12.80
CA ALA A 61 3.12 2.37 12.56
C ALA A 61 4.31 2.81 13.42
N ARG A 62 4.35 2.46 14.70
CA ARG A 62 5.49 2.78 15.60
C ARG A 62 6.81 2.18 15.12
N PHE A 63 6.80 0.97 14.55
CA PHE A 63 8.00 0.37 13.96
C PHE A 63 8.42 1.07 12.67
N SER A 64 7.47 1.48 11.84
CA SER A 64 7.75 2.19 10.60
C SER A 64 8.20 3.64 10.84
N GLU A 65 7.70 4.31 11.89
CA GLU A 65 8.07 5.69 12.25
C GLU A 65 9.58 5.87 12.50
N ASN A 66 10.26 4.84 13.00
CA ASN A 66 11.70 4.88 13.23
C ASN A 66 12.52 4.66 11.96
N ARG A 67 11.95 4.17 10.88
CA ARG A 67 12.66 3.96 9.62
C ARG A 67 12.97 5.30 8.95
N VAL A 68 14.18 5.38 8.40
CA VAL A 68 14.61 6.59 7.67
C VAL A 68 13.75 6.82 6.44
N THR A 69 13.31 5.75 5.76
CA THR A 69 12.37 5.80 4.63
C THR A 69 11.09 6.54 5.01
N HIS A 70 10.47 6.20 6.16
CA HIS A 70 9.23 6.86 6.60
C HIS A 70 9.44 8.35 6.89
N LYS A 71 10.50 8.69 7.63
CA LYS A 71 10.86 10.09 7.94
C LYS A 71 11.16 10.89 6.67
N ALA A 72 11.91 10.30 5.74
CA ALA A 72 12.22 10.93 4.45
C ALA A 72 10.96 11.15 3.62
N ARG A 73 10.02 10.19 3.58
CA ARG A 73 8.72 10.34 2.90
C ARG A 73 7.91 11.50 3.47
N GLN A 74 7.82 11.64 4.79
CA GLN A 74 7.14 12.78 5.43
C GLN A 74 7.75 14.13 5.03
N VAL A 75 9.09 14.21 4.96
CA VAL A 75 9.78 15.41 4.50
C VAL A 75 9.49 15.68 3.02
N LEU A 76 9.51 14.64 2.18
CA LEU A 76 9.16 14.75 0.76
C LEU A 76 7.75 15.29 0.56
N CYS A 77 6.75 14.76 1.26
CA CYS A 77 5.36 15.25 1.18
C CYS A 77 5.23 16.74 1.51
N ARG A 78 6.06 17.26 2.42
CA ARG A 78 6.06 18.69 2.78
C ARG A 78 6.76 19.57 1.75
N LEU A 79 7.79 19.05 1.08
CA LEU A 79 8.62 19.81 0.16
C LEU A 79 8.10 19.79 -1.28
N LEU A 80 7.42 18.73 -1.69
CA LEU A 80 6.90 18.57 -3.06
C LEU A 80 6.09 19.76 -3.58
N PRO A 81 5.18 20.38 -2.80
CA PRO A 81 4.45 21.56 -3.27
C PRO A 81 5.32 22.80 -3.55
N GLN A 82 6.57 22.78 -3.08
CA GLN A 82 7.53 23.87 -3.30
C GLN A 82 8.44 23.62 -4.52
N GLY A 83 8.29 22.46 -5.17
CA GLY A 83 9.09 22.01 -6.29
C GLY A 83 9.80 20.68 -6.00
N GLU A 84 10.68 20.27 -6.91
CA GLU A 84 11.40 18.99 -6.77
C GLU A 84 12.37 19.00 -5.57
N PRO A 85 12.17 18.14 -4.56
CA PRO A 85 13.02 18.13 -3.37
C PRO A 85 14.42 17.60 -3.70
N LYS A 86 15.44 18.38 -3.39
CA LYS A 86 16.83 17.93 -3.49
C LYS A 86 17.18 17.01 -2.31
N ARG A 87 17.97 15.97 -2.59
CA ARG A 87 18.44 15.01 -1.58
C ARG A 87 19.17 15.69 -0.41
N GLU A 88 19.92 16.76 -0.72
CA GLU A 88 20.62 17.58 0.26
C GLU A 88 19.67 18.16 1.30
N VAL A 89 18.58 18.75 0.84
CA VAL A 89 17.57 19.40 1.69
C VAL A 89 16.87 18.37 2.59
N VAL A 90 16.52 17.22 2.03
CA VAL A 90 15.90 16.13 2.82
C VAL A 90 16.88 15.59 3.87
N ALA A 91 18.15 15.39 3.51
CA ALA A 91 19.17 14.93 4.45
C ALA A 91 19.38 15.94 5.59
N GLN A 92 19.49 17.23 5.27
CA GLN A 92 19.62 18.31 6.26
C GLN A 92 18.42 18.38 7.21
N THR A 93 17.19 18.28 6.68
CA THR A 93 15.96 18.26 7.48
C THR A 93 15.93 17.08 8.47
N LEU A 94 16.53 15.97 8.09
CA LEU A 94 16.65 14.77 8.95
C LEU A 94 17.90 14.78 9.83
N HIS A 95 18.67 15.87 9.82
CA HIS A 95 19.97 15.97 10.52
C HIS A 95 20.96 14.86 10.15
N LEU A 96 20.96 14.45 8.87
CA LEU A 96 21.82 13.42 8.31
C LEU A 96 22.73 14.01 7.22
N SER A 97 23.92 13.39 7.03
CA SER A 97 24.67 13.63 5.81
C SER A 97 23.99 12.91 4.63
N GLN A 98 24.17 13.41 3.39
CA GLN A 98 23.67 12.75 2.19
C GLN A 98 24.13 11.29 2.09
N ARG A 99 25.39 11.01 2.42
CA ARG A 99 25.97 9.66 2.45
C ARG A 99 25.23 8.76 3.45
N THR A 100 24.94 9.29 4.66
CA THR A 100 24.22 8.54 5.68
C THR A 100 22.78 8.26 5.27
N LEU A 101 22.10 9.26 4.71
CA LEU A 101 20.74 9.09 4.15
C LEU A 101 20.72 8.00 3.08
N GLN A 102 21.64 8.08 2.12
CA GLN A 102 21.71 7.09 1.03
C GLN A 102 21.97 5.69 1.56
N ARG A 103 22.94 5.51 2.47
CA ARG A 103 23.26 4.21 3.07
C ARG A 103 22.06 3.61 3.79
N ARG A 104 21.38 4.40 4.64
CA ARG A 104 20.21 3.92 5.40
C ARG A 104 19.03 3.57 4.51
N LEU A 105 18.76 4.34 3.45
CA LEU A 105 17.74 4.00 2.48
C LEU A 105 18.07 2.69 1.77
N GLN A 106 19.34 2.45 1.43
CA GLN A 106 19.79 1.19 0.84
C GLN A 106 19.67 0.01 1.82
N GLU A 107 19.99 0.19 3.09
CA GLU A 107 19.81 -0.80 4.16
C GLU A 107 18.31 -1.16 4.35
N GLU A 108 17.41 -0.20 4.09
CA GLU A 108 15.96 -0.39 4.10
C GLU A 108 15.39 -0.86 2.73
N GLY A 109 16.26 -1.21 1.76
CA GLY A 109 15.89 -1.79 0.47
C GLY A 109 15.39 -0.79 -0.58
N THR A 110 15.63 0.52 -0.41
CA THR A 110 15.17 1.55 -1.33
C THR A 110 16.26 2.55 -1.69
N SER A 111 15.96 3.44 -2.63
CA SER A 111 16.79 4.59 -3.00
C SER A 111 16.00 5.89 -2.85
N PHE A 112 16.71 7.02 -2.79
CA PHE A 112 16.05 8.33 -2.75
C PHE A 112 15.14 8.57 -3.96
N GLN A 113 15.56 8.17 -5.15
CA GLN A 113 14.78 8.33 -6.37
C GLN A 113 13.54 7.44 -6.37
N THR A 114 13.69 6.18 -5.97
CA THR A 114 12.56 5.25 -5.83
C THR A 114 11.55 5.78 -4.81
N LEU A 115 12.03 6.24 -3.64
CA LEU A 115 11.18 6.81 -2.60
C LEU A 115 10.43 8.06 -3.07
N LEU A 116 11.10 8.94 -3.84
CA LEU A 116 10.48 10.13 -4.42
C LEU A 116 9.39 9.75 -5.44
N ASP A 117 9.69 8.81 -6.33
CA ASP A 117 8.73 8.32 -7.32
C ASP A 117 7.52 7.63 -6.67
N ASP A 118 7.74 6.78 -5.66
CA ASP A 118 6.66 6.12 -4.91
C ASP A 118 5.79 7.12 -4.16
N THR A 119 6.41 8.13 -3.52
CA THR A 119 5.68 9.19 -2.82
C THR A 119 4.82 10.01 -3.78
N ARG A 120 5.37 10.37 -4.94
CA ARG A 120 4.63 11.07 -6.01
C ARG A 120 3.46 10.24 -6.53
N ARG A 121 3.65 8.93 -6.71
CA ARG A 121 2.63 8.01 -7.19
C ARG A 121 1.46 7.92 -6.21
N GLU A 122 1.75 7.70 -4.92
CA GLU A 122 0.73 7.63 -3.87
C GLU A 122 -0.06 8.94 -3.74
N LEU A 123 0.62 10.08 -3.75
CA LEU A 123 -0.04 11.39 -3.69
C LEU A 123 -0.85 11.68 -4.96
N ALA A 124 -0.40 11.25 -6.14
CA ALA A 124 -1.14 11.41 -7.39
C ALA A 124 -2.49 10.70 -7.33
N GLU A 125 -2.55 9.46 -6.82
CA GLU A 125 -3.80 8.72 -6.62
C GLU A 125 -4.75 9.48 -5.68
N GLN A 126 -4.23 9.95 -4.54
CA GLN A 126 -5.02 10.69 -3.54
C GLN A 126 -5.58 11.99 -4.12
N TYR A 127 -4.78 12.77 -4.86
CA TYR A 127 -5.23 14.02 -5.45
C TYR A 127 -6.19 13.81 -6.62
N LEU A 128 -6.02 12.75 -7.41
CA LEU A 128 -6.94 12.41 -8.49
C LEU A 128 -8.32 11.99 -7.99
N ALA A 129 -8.39 11.39 -6.82
CA ALA A 129 -9.65 11.04 -6.17
C ALA A 129 -10.41 12.27 -5.63
N GLN A 130 -9.75 13.42 -5.47
CA GLN A 130 -10.41 14.64 -5.00
C GLN A 130 -11.17 15.34 -6.14
N PRO A 131 -12.48 15.59 -6.00
CA PRO A 131 -13.25 16.33 -6.98
C PRO A 131 -12.78 17.80 -6.99
N GLY A 132 -12.63 18.37 -8.19
CA GLY A 132 -12.34 19.79 -8.37
C GLY A 132 -10.86 20.17 -8.55
N MET A 133 -9.91 19.28 -8.25
CA MET A 133 -8.49 19.54 -8.55
C MET A 133 -8.19 19.39 -10.04
N SER A 134 -7.55 20.37 -10.66
CA SER A 134 -7.09 20.26 -12.04
C SER A 134 -5.83 19.37 -12.15
N LEU A 135 -5.64 18.72 -13.29
CA LEU A 135 -4.43 17.90 -13.53
C LEU A 135 -3.14 18.75 -13.50
N LEU A 136 -3.25 20.01 -13.83
CA LEU A 136 -2.15 20.97 -13.79
C LEU A 136 -1.74 21.28 -12.36
N GLU A 137 -2.71 21.55 -11.49
CA GLU A 137 -2.47 21.77 -10.05
C GLU A 137 -1.82 20.52 -9.40
N ILE A 138 -2.32 19.33 -9.73
CA ILE A 138 -1.72 18.09 -9.25
C ILE A 138 -0.27 17.98 -9.68
N ALA A 139 0.06 18.26 -10.94
CA ALA A 139 1.44 18.23 -11.41
C ALA A 139 2.36 19.15 -10.58
N TYR A 140 1.92 20.37 -10.28
CA TYR A 140 2.68 21.32 -9.46
C TYR A 140 2.79 20.88 -7.99
N LEU A 141 1.71 20.37 -7.39
CA LEU A 141 1.73 19.86 -6.02
C LEU A 141 2.64 18.64 -5.85
N LEU A 142 2.85 17.86 -6.92
CA LEU A 142 3.81 16.77 -6.97
C LEU A 142 5.24 17.21 -7.27
N GLY A 143 5.48 18.52 -7.36
CA GLY A 143 6.81 19.12 -7.55
C GLY A 143 7.35 18.98 -8.97
N PHE A 144 6.50 18.80 -9.99
CA PHE A 144 6.94 18.83 -11.37
C PHE A 144 7.00 20.28 -11.87
N ALA A 145 8.16 20.69 -12.37
CA ALA A 145 8.32 22.04 -12.97
C ALA A 145 7.58 22.15 -14.31
N ASP A 146 7.45 21.04 -15.04
CA ASP A 146 6.73 20.94 -16.31
C ASP A 146 5.67 19.83 -16.20
N PRO A 147 4.39 20.17 -16.42
CA PRO A 147 3.30 19.19 -16.42
C PRO A 147 3.50 18.02 -17.38
N SER A 148 4.19 18.20 -18.48
CA SER A 148 4.50 17.13 -19.44
C SER A 148 5.31 16.01 -18.79
N ASN A 149 6.18 16.35 -17.83
CA ASN A 149 6.93 15.37 -17.05
C ASN A 149 6.04 14.55 -16.13
N PHE A 150 5.03 15.19 -15.52
CA PHE A 150 4.01 14.50 -14.73
C PHE A 150 3.23 13.50 -15.59
N PHE A 151 2.72 13.92 -16.76
CA PHE A 151 1.96 13.03 -17.63
C PHE A 151 2.79 11.81 -18.07
N ARG A 152 4.07 12.00 -18.39
CA ARG A 152 4.98 10.90 -18.73
C ARG A 152 5.24 9.97 -17.55
N ALA A 153 5.49 10.53 -16.37
CA ALA A 153 5.71 9.75 -15.15
C ALA A 153 4.44 8.96 -14.78
N PHE A 154 3.28 9.60 -14.82
CA PHE A 154 2.01 8.96 -14.51
C PHE A 154 1.70 7.78 -15.43
N ARG A 155 1.91 7.95 -16.74
CA ARG A 155 1.73 6.86 -17.71
C ARG A 155 2.68 5.69 -17.44
N ARG A 156 3.91 5.96 -17.00
CA ARG A 156 4.85 4.91 -16.59
C ARG A 156 4.39 4.16 -15.33
N TRP A 157 3.73 4.84 -14.39
CA TRP A 157 3.29 4.25 -13.12
C TRP A 157 2.01 3.43 -13.25
N PHE A 158 1.06 3.90 -14.06
CA PHE A 158 -0.31 3.37 -14.10
C PHE A 158 -0.75 2.85 -15.48
N ASP A 159 0.12 2.89 -16.48
CA ASP A 159 -0.17 2.53 -17.88
C ASP A 159 -1.43 3.21 -18.45
N ALA A 160 -1.74 4.40 -17.95
CA ALA A 160 -2.91 5.21 -18.32
C ALA A 160 -2.57 6.69 -18.19
N THR A 161 -3.34 7.54 -18.87
CA THR A 161 -3.26 8.98 -18.63
C THR A 161 -3.98 9.36 -17.32
N PRO A 162 -3.57 10.47 -16.66
CA PRO A 162 -4.26 10.94 -15.44
C PRO A 162 -5.76 11.19 -15.63
N GLY A 163 -6.17 11.64 -16.83
CA GLY A 163 -7.58 11.85 -17.16
C GLY A 163 -8.38 10.55 -17.25
N GLU A 164 -7.85 9.55 -17.95
CA GLU A 164 -8.46 8.21 -18.03
C GLU A 164 -8.55 7.54 -16.66
N TYR A 165 -7.50 7.67 -15.86
CA TYR A 165 -7.47 7.12 -14.51
C TYR A 165 -8.53 7.76 -13.62
N ARG A 166 -8.66 9.09 -13.65
CA ARG A 166 -9.70 9.82 -12.90
C ARG A 166 -11.11 9.41 -13.34
N ALA A 167 -11.36 9.26 -14.65
CA ALA A 167 -12.65 8.83 -15.15
C ALA A 167 -13.04 7.47 -14.56
N ARG A 168 -12.14 6.50 -14.55
CA ARG A 168 -12.36 5.18 -13.92
C ARG A 168 -12.66 5.26 -12.43
N LEU A 169 -11.94 6.13 -11.68
CA LEU A 169 -12.20 6.31 -10.24
C LEU A 169 -13.61 6.84 -9.98
N LEU A 170 -14.08 7.79 -10.80
CA LEU A 170 -15.42 8.36 -10.66
C LEU A 170 -16.52 7.36 -11.03
N GLU A 171 -16.32 6.52 -12.04
CA GLU A 171 -17.27 5.46 -12.41
C GLU A 171 -17.44 4.43 -11.27
N VAL A 172 -16.36 4.02 -10.62
CA VAL A 172 -16.39 3.09 -9.47
C VAL A 172 -17.14 3.69 -8.29
N SER A 173 -16.94 4.99 -8.01
CA SER A 173 -17.62 5.69 -6.91
C SER A 173 -19.13 5.78 -7.13
N THR A 174 -19.59 6.01 -8.35
CA THR A 174 -21.04 6.11 -8.68
C THR A 174 -21.75 4.76 -8.58
N VAL A 175 -21.08 3.65 -8.87
CA VAL A 175 -21.64 2.29 -8.75
C VAL A 175 -21.78 1.86 -7.29
N SER A 176 -20.92 2.34 -6.41
CA SER A 176 -20.97 2.04 -4.97
C SER A 176 -22.13 2.76 -4.27
N ASP A 177 -22.43 3.99 -4.70
CA ASP A 177 -23.53 4.80 -4.11
C ASP A 177 -24.93 4.32 -4.58
N ALA A 178 -25.02 3.68 -5.74
CA ALA A 178 -26.27 3.16 -6.29
C ALA A 178 -26.76 1.86 -5.62
N ARG A 179 -26.03 1.27 -4.71
CA ARG A 179 -26.36 0.00 -4.02
C ARG A 179 -26.96 0.15 -2.61
N THR A 180 -27.39 1.33 -2.22
CA THR A 180 -28.21 1.48 -1.01
C THR A 180 -29.69 1.49 -1.43
N PRO A 181 -30.42 0.36 -1.38
CA PRO A 181 -31.86 0.39 -1.60
C PRO A 181 -32.48 1.05 -0.37
N GLY A 182 -33.16 2.15 -0.61
CA GLY A 182 -33.91 2.87 0.39
C GLY A 182 -34.85 1.94 1.16
N CYS A 183 -34.66 1.88 2.44
CA CYS A 183 -35.62 1.27 3.36
C CYS A 183 -36.88 2.15 3.34
N THR A 184 -37.87 1.76 2.54
CA THR A 184 -39.19 2.39 2.51
C THR A 184 -39.89 2.05 3.84
N GLU A 185 -39.94 3.02 4.69
CA GLU A 185 -40.77 3.02 5.91
C GLU A 185 -42.25 2.91 5.50
N GLN A 186 -42.83 1.72 5.58
CA GLN A 186 -44.27 1.54 5.54
C GLN A 186 -44.80 1.70 6.96
N ARG A 187 -45.38 2.89 7.21
CA ARG A 187 -46.36 3.09 8.29
C ARG A 187 -47.64 2.31 7.96
N LEU A 188 -48.07 1.47 8.85
CA LEU A 188 -49.47 1.26 9.26
C LEU A 188 -49.51 0.92 10.75
#